data_286484d7374de4549acfcbba3825b694
#
_entry.id   286484d7374de4549acfcbba3825b694
#
_cell.length_a   1.000
_cell.length_b   1.000
_cell.length_c   1.000
_cell.angle_alpha   90.00
_cell.angle_beta   90.00
_cell.angle_gamma   90.00
#
_symmetry.space_group_name_H-M   'P 1'
#
loop_
_entity.id
_entity.type
_entity.pdbx_description
1 polymer ?
#
loop_
_entity_poly.entity_id
_entity_poly.type
_entity_poly.pdbx_seq_one_letter_code
_entity_poly.pdbx_strand_id
1 'polypeptide(L)'
;MRRAVEGLEEFKKHLDTVIVVPNQNLFKIASETTTFEESFNLSNNVLKHGVQSVTDLMVRPGMINLDFADVETVMSSMGKAMMGTGEAEGENRAMAATEMALNNPLIDEYSLQGAKGLLINITGGEDLTL
;
A
#
# COMPACT_ATOMS: atom_id res chain seq x y z
N MET A 1 6.43 9.76 20.24
CA MET A 1 7.31 9.50 19.07
C MET A 1 8.50 8.60 19.42
N ARG A 2 9.36 8.92 20.39
CA ARG A 2 10.54 8.07 20.71
C ARG A 2 10.19 6.61 20.96
N ARG A 3 9.17 6.33 21.79
CA ARG A 3 8.72 4.95 22.07
C ARG A 3 8.23 4.22 20.83
N ALA A 4 7.56 4.93 19.92
CA ALA A 4 7.08 4.36 18.67
C ALA A 4 8.25 3.98 17.75
N VAL A 5 9.26 4.82 17.64
CA VAL A 5 10.46 4.55 16.83
C VAL A 5 11.27 3.38 17.41
N GLU A 6 11.48 3.36 18.73
CA GLU A 6 12.16 2.26 19.41
C GLU A 6 11.40 0.93 19.25
N GLY A 7 10.07 0.96 19.40
CA GLY A 7 9.22 -0.19 19.19
C GLY A 7 9.26 -0.71 17.76
N LEU A 8 9.25 0.18 16.77
CA LEU A 8 9.37 -0.18 15.36
C LEU A 8 10.71 -0.85 15.05
N GLU A 9 11.81 -0.30 15.54
CA GLU A 9 13.16 -0.88 15.35
C GLU A 9 13.27 -2.27 15.99
N GLU A 10 12.72 -2.45 17.18
CA GLU A 10 12.67 -3.77 17.83
C GLU A 10 11.79 -4.76 17.04
N PHE A 11 10.64 -4.31 16.55
CA PHE A 11 9.71 -5.12 15.77
C PHE A 11 10.34 -5.60 14.46
N LYS A 12 11.08 -4.73 13.76
CA LYS A 12 11.79 -5.08 12.52
C LYS A 12 12.77 -6.22 12.67
N LYS A 13 13.39 -6.38 13.82
CA LYS A 13 14.37 -7.45 14.07
C LYS A 13 13.76 -8.85 14.01
N HIS A 14 12.46 -8.96 14.20
CA HIS A 14 11.72 -10.23 14.24
C HIS A 14 10.92 -10.51 12.97
N LEU A 15 10.96 -9.61 11.99
CA LEU A 15 10.14 -9.67 10.79
C LEU A 15 10.98 -9.44 9.53
N ASP A 16 10.54 -10.04 8.43
CA ASP A 16 11.13 -9.80 7.10
C ASP A 16 10.70 -8.45 6.53
N THR A 17 9.42 -8.11 6.67
CA THR A 17 8.83 -6.88 6.16
C THR A 17 7.84 -6.29 7.17
N VAL A 18 7.88 -4.99 7.35
CA VAL A 18 6.92 -4.22 8.15
C VAL A 18 6.23 -3.19 7.27
N ILE A 19 4.90 -3.24 7.24
CA ILE A 19 4.10 -2.22 6.56
C ILE A 19 3.83 -1.08 7.54
N VAL A 20 4.24 0.12 7.14
CA VAL A 20 4.06 1.32 7.96
C VAL A 20 3.07 2.25 7.29
N VAL A 21 2.02 2.62 8.02
CA VAL A 21 1.07 3.65 7.60
C VAL A 21 1.36 4.91 8.42
N PRO A 22 1.88 5.99 7.78
CA PRO A 22 2.23 7.21 8.49
C PRO A 22 0.96 7.99 8.86
N ASN A 23 0.45 7.80 10.08
CA ASN A 23 -0.79 8.42 10.54
C ASN A 23 -0.78 9.95 10.46
N GLN A 24 0.39 10.57 10.54
CA GLN A 24 0.54 12.02 10.35
C GLN A 24 0.03 12.47 8.98
N ASN A 25 0.16 11.64 7.97
CA ASN A 25 -0.30 11.94 6.61
C ASN A 25 -1.83 11.82 6.47
N LEU A 26 -2.53 11.28 7.45
CA LEU A 26 -4.01 11.28 7.47
C LEU A 26 -4.59 12.69 7.45
N PHE A 27 -3.87 13.67 7.96
CA PHE A 27 -4.29 15.08 7.88
C PHE A 27 -4.40 15.60 6.43
N LYS A 28 -3.74 14.95 5.49
CA LYS A 28 -3.82 15.33 4.05
C LYS A 28 -5.11 14.84 3.39
N ILE A 29 -5.75 13.80 3.94
CA ILE A 29 -6.98 13.19 3.43
C ILE A 29 -8.18 13.43 4.32
N ALA A 30 -7.96 13.86 5.56
CA ALA A 30 -9.02 14.23 6.50
C ALA A 30 -9.59 15.61 6.16
N SER A 31 -10.90 15.77 6.31
CA SER A 31 -11.58 17.07 6.24
C SER A 31 -11.67 17.71 7.63
N GLU A 32 -12.04 18.97 7.68
CA GLU A 32 -12.26 19.69 8.96
C GLU A 32 -13.35 19.04 9.83
N THR A 33 -14.24 18.26 9.22
CA THR A 33 -15.33 17.56 9.89
C THR A 33 -15.01 16.11 10.24
N THR A 34 -13.84 15.60 9.83
CA THR A 34 -13.43 14.22 10.11
C THR A 34 -13.11 14.04 11.58
N THR A 35 -13.78 13.10 12.22
CA THR A 35 -13.52 12.79 13.63
C THR A 35 -12.21 12.01 13.80
N PHE A 36 -11.71 11.98 15.02
CA PHE A 36 -10.52 11.20 15.37
C PHE A 36 -10.69 9.70 15.07
N GLU A 37 -11.86 9.15 15.40
CA GLU A 37 -12.19 7.76 15.12
C GLU A 37 -12.24 7.46 13.62
N GLU A 38 -12.86 8.34 12.84
CA GLU A 38 -12.90 8.21 11.37
C GLU A 38 -11.52 8.23 10.74
N SER A 39 -10.61 9.06 11.26
CA SER A 39 -9.22 9.12 10.78
C SER A 39 -8.49 7.78 10.98
N PHE A 40 -8.64 7.15 12.14
CA PHE A 40 -8.08 5.82 12.38
C PHE A 40 -8.72 4.74 11.51
N ASN A 41 -10.02 4.82 11.26
CA ASN A 41 -10.72 3.91 10.37
C ASN A 41 -10.21 4.02 8.92
N LEU A 42 -9.89 5.22 8.45
CA LEU A 42 -9.26 5.43 7.14
C LEU A 42 -7.92 4.70 7.05
N SER A 43 -7.08 4.84 8.06
CA SER A 43 -5.80 4.13 8.14
C SER A 43 -5.98 2.61 8.16
N ASN A 44 -6.90 2.11 8.96
CA ASN A 44 -7.22 0.69 9.05
C ASN A 44 -7.73 0.13 7.71
N ASN A 45 -8.56 0.87 6.99
CA ASN A 45 -9.08 0.47 5.68
C ASN A 45 -7.97 0.40 4.62
N VAL A 46 -7.04 1.34 4.60
CA VAL A 46 -5.89 1.30 3.70
C VAL A 46 -5.06 0.04 3.96
N LEU A 47 -4.74 -0.25 5.20
CA LEU A 47 -3.99 -1.44 5.56
C LEU A 47 -4.74 -2.73 5.20
N LYS A 48 -6.04 -2.80 5.49
CA LYS A 48 -6.89 -3.93 5.13
C LYS A 48 -6.90 -4.18 3.62
N HIS A 49 -7.13 -3.15 2.83
CA HIS A 49 -7.15 -3.25 1.36
C HIS A 49 -5.79 -3.67 0.81
N GLY A 50 -4.72 -3.17 1.38
CA GLY A 50 -3.37 -3.53 0.97
C GLY A 50 -3.04 -5.00 1.24
N VAL A 51 -3.31 -5.49 2.43
CA VAL A 51 -3.12 -6.90 2.80
C VAL A 51 -4.00 -7.81 1.93
N GLN A 52 -5.25 -7.41 1.71
CA GLN A 52 -6.18 -8.15 0.85
C GLN A 52 -5.67 -8.19 -0.60
N SER A 53 -5.13 -7.10 -1.14
CA SER A 53 -4.57 -7.05 -2.48
C SER A 53 -3.39 -8.01 -2.65
N VAL A 54 -2.50 -8.08 -1.68
CA VAL A 54 -1.37 -9.03 -1.70
C VAL A 54 -1.88 -10.47 -1.62
N THR A 55 -2.86 -10.74 -0.76
CA THR A 55 -3.47 -12.08 -0.64
C THR A 55 -4.18 -12.49 -1.92
N ASP A 56 -4.91 -11.57 -2.55
CA ASP A 56 -5.63 -11.84 -3.79
C ASP A 56 -4.67 -12.18 -4.94
N LEU A 57 -3.49 -11.58 -5.00
CA LEU A 57 -2.46 -11.95 -5.98
C LEU A 57 -2.03 -13.41 -5.88
N MET A 58 -2.05 -13.96 -4.67
CA MET A 58 -1.64 -15.36 -4.43
C MET A 58 -2.77 -16.36 -4.65
N VAL A 59 -4.01 -16.01 -4.33
CA VAL A 59 -5.12 -16.97 -4.26
C VAL A 59 -6.18 -16.81 -5.33
N ARG A 60 -6.28 -15.65 -5.96
CA ARG A 60 -7.28 -15.39 -7.01
C ARG A 60 -6.65 -15.53 -8.40
N PRO A 61 -7.25 -16.33 -9.28
CA PRO A 61 -6.80 -16.41 -10.66
C PRO A 61 -7.07 -15.09 -11.38
N GLY A 62 -6.04 -14.58 -12.03
CA GLY A 62 -6.11 -13.39 -12.88
C GLY A 62 -5.56 -13.67 -14.26
N MET A 63 -5.46 -12.65 -15.08
CA MET A 63 -4.86 -12.76 -16.41
C MET A 63 -3.35 -13.03 -16.31
N ILE A 64 -2.70 -12.41 -15.36
CA ILE A 64 -1.29 -12.65 -15.01
C ILE A 64 -1.27 -13.03 -13.52
N ASN A 65 -0.69 -14.17 -13.24
CA ASN A 65 -0.62 -14.70 -11.89
C ASN A 65 0.80 -14.66 -11.36
N LEU A 66 0.93 -14.28 -10.10
CA LEU A 66 2.18 -14.43 -9.34
C LEU A 66 2.09 -15.69 -8.49
N ASP A 67 3.17 -16.44 -8.40
CA ASP A 67 3.25 -17.52 -7.45
C ASP A 67 3.73 -17.01 -6.09
N PHE A 68 3.63 -17.85 -5.07
CA PHE A 68 4.07 -17.51 -3.72
C PHE A 68 5.56 -17.14 -3.67
N ALA A 69 6.39 -17.81 -4.47
CA ALA A 69 7.84 -17.56 -4.49
C ALA A 69 8.18 -16.15 -5.00
N ASP A 70 7.44 -15.63 -5.99
CA ASP A 70 7.62 -14.27 -6.48
C ASP A 70 7.29 -13.23 -5.39
N VAL A 71 6.17 -13.41 -4.71
CA VAL A 71 5.76 -12.54 -3.59
C VAL A 71 6.78 -12.62 -2.45
N GLU A 72 7.22 -13.81 -2.10
CA GLU A 72 8.23 -14.04 -1.06
C GLU A 72 9.54 -13.34 -1.41
N THR A 73 9.98 -13.40 -2.67
CA THR A 73 11.20 -12.75 -3.14
C THR A 73 11.14 -11.23 -2.94
N VAL A 74 10.01 -10.60 -3.26
CA VAL A 74 9.81 -9.15 -3.07
C VAL A 74 9.73 -8.79 -1.58
N MET A 75 9.04 -9.60 -0.79
CA MET A 75 8.74 -9.29 0.61
C MET A 75 9.87 -9.67 1.58
N SER A 76 10.76 -10.58 1.19
CA SER A 76 11.85 -11.02 2.05
C SER A 76 12.92 -9.93 2.22
N SER A 77 13.30 -9.68 3.46
CA SER A 77 14.40 -8.75 3.81
C SER A 77 14.21 -7.30 3.35
N MET A 78 12.97 -6.90 3.06
CA MET A 78 12.66 -5.52 2.62
C MET A 78 12.63 -4.51 3.78
N GLY A 79 12.45 -4.97 5.01
CA GLY A 79 12.35 -4.09 6.17
C GLY A 79 11.04 -3.29 6.16
N LYS A 80 11.13 -1.98 5.94
CA LYS A 80 9.95 -1.10 5.92
C LYS A 80 9.27 -1.13 4.55
N ALA A 81 7.97 -1.35 4.53
CA ALA A 81 7.12 -1.27 3.34
C ALA A 81 6.03 -0.21 3.50
N MET A 82 5.61 0.36 2.41
CA MET A 82 4.49 1.30 2.33
C MET A 82 3.53 0.87 1.23
N MET A 83 2.29 1.33 1.32
CA MET A 83 1.21 0.98 0.41
C MET A 83 0.56 2.24 -0.15
N GLY A 84 0.18 2.18 -1.41
CA GLY A 84 -0.68 3.17 -2.04
C GLY A 84 -1.74 2.50 -2.88
N THR A 85 -2.92 3.09 -2.91
CA THR A 85 -4.05 2.63 -3.70
C THR A 85 -4.58 3.76 -4.58
N GLY A 86 -5.12 3.42 -5.74
CA GLY A 86 -5.76 4.38 -6.62
C GLY A 86 -6.85 3.70 -7.42
N GLU A 87 -7.96 4.40 -7.58
CA GLU A 87 -9.10 3.96 -8.37
C GLU A 87 -9.47 5.06 -9.37
N ALA A 88 -9.83 4.67 -10.58
CA ALA A 88 -10.31 5.60 -11.59
C ALA A 88 -11.26 4.92 -12.57
N GLU A 89 -12.10 5.73 -13.18
CA GLU A 89 -13.07 5.32 -14.18
C GLU A 89 -12.94 6.18 -15.45
N GLY A 90 -13.42 5.68 -16.57
CA GLY A 90 -13.45 6.39 -17.84
C GLY A 90 -12.16 6.31 -18.64
N GLU A 91 -11.94 7.31 -19.50
CA GLU A 91 -10.73 7.39 -20.32
C GLU A 91 -9.48 7.66 -19.47
N ASN A 92 -8.34 7.10 -19.88
CA ASN A 92 -7.06 7.20 -19.16
C ASN A 92 -7.11 6.71 -17.70
N ARG A 93 -8.07 5.88 -17.36
CA ARG A 93 -8.27 5.39 -15.98
C ARG A 93 -7.05 4.65 -15.41
N ALA A 94 -6.34 3.89 -16.24
CA ALA A 94 -5.13 3.19 -15.82
C ALA A 94 -4.05 4.18 -15.37
N MET A 95 -3.79 5.21 -16.14
CA MET A 95 -2.84 6.28 -15.79
C MET A 95 -3.30 7.05 -14.54
N ALA A 96 -4.56 7.45 -14.50
CA ALA A 96 -5.13 8.18 -13.36
C ALA A 96 -5.08 7.36 -12.06
N ALA A 97 -5.45 6.09 -12.10
CA ALA A 97 -5.37 5.20 -10.93
C ALA A 97 -3.92 5.00 -10.46
N THR A 98 -2.99 4.84 -11.39
CA THR A 98 -1.56 4.70 -11.08
C THR A 98 -1.01 5.96 -10.43
N GLU A 99 -1.30 7.13 -10.97
CA GLU A 99 -0.90 8.41 -10.36
C GLU A 99 -1.48 8.58 -8.96
N MET A 100 -2.74 8.24 -8.75
CA MET A 100 -3.36 8.27 -7.42
C MET A 100 -2.66 7.33 -6.44
N ALA A 101 -2.29 6.13 -6.87
CA ALA A 101 -1.58 5.17 -6.04
C ALA A 101 -0.19 5.66 -5.65
N LEU A 102 0.58 6.19 -6.60
CA LEU A 102 1.94 6.70 -6.38
C LEU A 102 1.95 7.98 -5.54
N ASN A 103 0.96 8.85 -5.72
CA ASN A 103 0.82 10.10 -5.00
C ASN A 103 -0.07 9.97 -3.75
N ASN A 104 -0.39 8.76 -3.34
CA ASN A 104 -1.19 8.54 -2.14
C ASN A 104 -0.52 9.21 -0.93
N PRO A 105 -1.25 10.02 -0.14
CA PRO A 105 -0.68 10.73 1.00
C PRO A 105 -0.05 9.83 2.06
N LEU A 106 -0.39 8.55 2.07
CA LEU A 106 0.17 7.56 2.99
C LEU A 106 1.50 6.97 2.52
N ILE A 107 1.95 7.31 1.30
CA ILE A 107 3.29 6.98 0.82
C ILE A 107 4.22 8.17 1.07
N ASP A 108 5.35 7.89 1.70
CA ASP A 108 6.44 8.84 1.86
C ASP A 108 7.27 8.87 0.57
N GLU A 109 7.45 10.04 -0.02
CA GLU A 109 8.24 10.23 -1.24
C GLU A 109 9.67 9.68 -1.13
N TYR A 110 10.31 9.87 0.01
CA TYR A 110 11.67 9.36 0.25
C TYR A 110 11.72 7.83 0.24
N SER A 111 10.69 7.20 0.79
CA SER A 111 10.59 5.73 0.80
C SER A 111 10.37 5.18 -0.61
N LEU A 112 9.60 5.87 -1.45
CA LEU A 112 9.37 5.48 -2.83
C LEU A 112 10.65 5.56 -3.66
N GLN A 113 11.43 6.62 -3.54
CA GLN A 113 12.71 6.79 -4.25
C GLN A 113 13.76 5.77 -3.82
N GLY A 114 13.73 5.35 -2.57
CA GLY A 114 14.64 4.34 -2.02
C GLY A 114 14.14 2.90 -2.10
N ALA A 115 13.01 2.65 -2.76
CA ALA A 115 12.42 1.33 -2.83
C ALA A 115 13.31 0.35 -3.59
N LYS A 116 13.56 -0.81 -2.98
CA LYS A 116 14.35 -1.91 -3.57
C LYS A 116 13.48 -2.91 -4.33
N GLY A 117 12.21 -2.95 -4.02
CA GLY A 117 11.23 -3.82 -4.65
C GLY A 117 9.88 -3.14 -4.75
N LEU A 118 9.10 -3.55 -5.73
CA LEU A 118 7.77 -3.02 -5.98
C LEU A 118 6.84 -4.16 -6.32
N LEU A 119 5.72 -4.22 -5.63
CA LEU A 119 4.63 -5.15 -5.91
C LEU A 119 3.42 -4.35 -6.41
N ILE A 120 2.96 -4.67 -7.62
CA ILE A 120 1.85 -3.98 -8.25
C ILE A 120 0.70 -4.96 -8.46
N ASN A 121 -0.49 -4.57 -8.00
CA ASN A 121 -1.75 -5.25 -8.29
C ASN A 121 -2.63 -4.33 -9.14
N ILE A 122 -3.02 -4.81 -10.32
CA ILE A 122 -3.93 -4.10 -11.21
C ILE A 122 -5.19 -4.95 -11.37
N THR A 123 -6.31 -4.39 -10.98
CA THR A 123 -7.62 -5.01 -11.12
C THR A 123 -8.51 -4.13 -11.98
N GLY A 124 -9.10 -4.69 -13.00
CA GLY A 124 -10.00 -3.99 -13.91
C GLY A 124 -11.18 -4.85 -14.34
N GLY A 125 -12.15 -4.23 -14.99
CA GLY A 125 -13.24 -4.93 -15.66
C GLY A 125 -12.80 -5.57 -16.99
N GLU A 126 -13.73 -6.23 -17.65
CA GLU A 126 -13.51 -6.88 -18.96
C GLU A 126 -13.16 -5.87 -20.07
N ASP A 127 -13.44 -4.61 -19.85
CA ASP A 127 -13.19 -3.49 -20.75
C ASP A 127 -11.79 -2.86 -20.58
N LEU A 128 -10.94 -3.44 -19.73
CA LEU A 128 -9.57 -2.97 -19.55
C LEU A 128 -8.75 -3.28 -20.80
N THR A 129 -8.24 -2.23 -21.44
CA THR A 129 -7.38 -2.34 -22.63
C THR A 129 -5.90 -2.17 -22.29
N LEU A 130 -5.04 -2.60 -23.19
CA LEU A 130 -3.59 -2.42 -23.09
C LEU A 130 -3.15 -0.95 -23.23
#